data_661ccd7a848118158a17b59f93481636
#
_entry.id   661ccd7a848118158a17b59f93481636
#
_cell.length_a   1.000
_cell.length_b   1.000
_cell.length_c   1.000
_cell.angle_alpha   90.00
_cell.angle_beta   90.00
_cell.angle_gamma   90.00
#
_symmetry.space_group_name_H-M   'P 1'
#
loop_
_entity.id
_entity.type
_entity.pdbx_description
1 polymer ?
#
loop_
_entity_poly.entity_id
_entity_poly.type
_entity_poly.pdbx_seq_one_letter_code
_entity_poly.pdbx_strand_id
1 'polypeptide(L)'
;MVLRRTIPATASVVKKMSGDRLHSPAAAKNVGHIIELVCSVSPQNGTALEIASGTGQHIIKLAAVIPNLTWQPSDIDTARLNSIVSWSFEKQLPNLLPPIKLDVTDEGWSALCPNQDLILLANLLHLVSESEAKVIIHGISQSLMPGGRCVIYGPFMRDGFLSSDGDKFFHQSLVEADPDIGYKDDKWMLDLFQNYNLEIVKIANMPANNLAFVIEKNHLKHS
;
A
#
# COMPACT_ATOMS: atom_id res chain seq x y z
N MET A 1 -2.31 -11.71 -19.89
CA MET A 1 -3.07 -10.46 -19.57
C MET A 1 -4.42 -10.90 -19.04
N VAL A 2 -4.57 -10.97 -17.74
CA VAL A 2 -5.87 -11.27 -17.12
C VAL A 2 -6.71 -10.00 -17.29
N LEU A 3 -7.86 -10.12 -17.95
CA LEU A 3 -8.85 -9.04 -18.04
C LEU A 3 -9.28 -8.72 -16.59
N ARG A 4 -8.76 -7.63 -16.03
CA ARG A 4 -9.21 -7.15 -14.71
C ARG A 4 -10.69 -6.81 -14.82
N ARG A 5 -11.50 -7.51 -14.04
CA ARG A 5 -12.90 -7.17 -13.88
C ARG A 5 -12.99 -5.79 -13.23
N THR A 6 -14.05 -5.07 -13.54
CA THR A 6 -14.25 -3.69 -13.05
C THR A 6 -14.49 -3.75 -11.55
N ILE A 7 -13.60 -3.16 -10.77
CA ILE A 7 -13.86 -2.96 -9.33
C ILE A 7 -15.08 -2.04 -9.16
N PRO A 8 -15.89 -2.21 -8.09
CA PRO A 8 -17.04 -1.36 -7.83
C PRO A 8 -16.63 0.12 -7.77
N ALA A 9 -17.44 1.00 -8.33
CA ALA A 9 -17.19 2.46 -8.29
C ALA A 9 -17.03 2.99 -6.86
N THR A 10 -17.59 2.29 -5.87
CA THR A 10 -17.48 2.60 -4.43
C THR A 10 -16.12 2.25 -3.84
N ALA A 11 -15.37 1.33 -4.47
CA ALA A 11 -14.10 0.83 -3.93
C ALA A 11 -12.94 1.82 -4.11
N SER A 12 -13.06 2.76 -5.05
CA SER A 12 -12.01 3.76 -5.31
C SER A 12 -12.62 5.10 -5.71
N VAL A 13 -13.30 5.74 -4.76
CA VAL A 13 -13.92 7.06 -4.98
C VAL A 13 -12.87 8.14 -5.11
N VAL A 14 -12.83 8.80 -6.26
CA VAL A 14 -11.89 9.87 -6.57
C VAL A 14 -12.64 11.07 -7.11
N LYS A 15 -12.28 12.28 -6.64
CA LYS A 15 -12.83 13.56 -7.12
C LYS A 15 -11.75 14.32 -7.88
N LYS A 16 -12.10 14.86 -9.05
CA LYS A 16 -11.21 15.79 -9.76
C LYS A 16 -11.12 17.12 -9.01
N MET A 17 -9.90 17.65 -8.96
CA MET A 17 -9.58 19.00 -8.48
C MET A 17 -9.11 19.88 -9.65
N SER A 18 -8.48 21.00 -9.39
CA SER A 18 -7.90 21.85 -10.45
C SER A 18 -6.72 21.14 -11.15
N GLY A 19 -6.68 21.20 -12.46
CA GLY A 19 -5.71 20.47 -13.29
C GLY A 19 -5.91 18.96 -13.22
N ASP A 20 -4.82 18.21 -13.21
CA ASP A 20 -4.84 16.74 -13.14
C ASP A 20 -4.90 16.20 -11.71
N ARG A 21 -4.97 17.06 -10.70
CA ARG A 21 -5.02 16.65 -9.30
C ARG A 21 -6.31 15.89 -8.99
N LEU A 22 -6.14 14.79 -8.31
CA LEU A 22 -7.20 13.94 -7.81
C LEU A 22 -7.25 14.00 -6.27
N HIS A 23 -8.43 13.80 -5.70
CA HIS A 23 -8.67 13.75 -4.27
C HIS A 23 -9.48 12.52 -3.90
N SER A 24 -8.98 11.73 -2.97
CA SER A 24 -9.68 10.60 -2.36
C SER A 24 -10.15 10.99 -0.95
N PRO A 25 -11.47 10.96 -0.68
CA PRO A 25 -11.99 11.18 0.68
C PRO A 25 -11.47 10.16 1.69
N ALA A 26 -11.26 8.92 1.27
CA ALA A 26 -10.71 7.86 2.12
C ALA A 26 -9.26 8.19 2.52
N ALA A 27 -8.41 8.55 1.54
CA ALA A 27 -7.04 8.96 1.82
C ALA A 27 -6.98 10.20 2.73
N ALA A 28 -7.86 11.17 2.54
CA ALA A 28 -7.92 12.35 3.39
C ALA A 28 -8.25 12.04 4.86
N LYS A 29 -9.06 11.00 5.12
CA LYS A 29 -9.45 10.58 6.48
C LYS A 29 -8.36 9.80 7.20
N ASN A 30 -7.59 8.98 6.49
CA ASN A 30 -6.64 8.04 7.11
C ASN A 30 -5.18 8.54 7.09
N VAL A 31 -4.85 9.55 6.30
CA VAL A 31 -3.47 10.01 6.09
C VAL A 31 -2.75 10.40 7.37
N GLY A 32 -3.41 11.04 8.33
CA GLY A 32 -2.79 11.41 9.62
C GLY A 32 -2.30 10.19 10.39
N HIS A 33 -3.15 9.19 10.54
CA HIS A 33 -2.83 7.96 11.27
C HIS A 33 -1.76 7.11 10.55
N ILE A 34 -1.80 7.09 9.20
CA ILE A 34 -0.76 6.40 8.40
C ILE A 34 0.59 7.10 8.60
N ILE A 35 0.63 8.44 8.57
CA ILE A 35 1.86 9.21 8.81
C ILE A 35 2.43 8.92 10.20
N GLU A 36 1.61 8.97 11.25
CA GLU A 36 2.06 8.67 12.62
C GLU A 36 2.69 7.28 12.71
N LEU A 37 2.04 6.27 12.12
CA LEU A 37 2.56 4.91 12.12
C LEU A 37 3.87 4.82 11.32
N VAL A 38 3.90 5.34 10.09
CA VAL A 38 5.08 5.32 9.22
C VAL A 38 6.25 6.04 9.89
N CYS A 39 6.06 7.23 10.48
CA CYS A 39 7.10 7.94 11.23
C CYS A 39 7.67 7.10 12.39
N SER A 40 6.82 6.34 13.08
CA SER A 40 7.24 5.53 14.24
C SER A 40 8.13 4.33 13.86
N VAL A 41 8.16 3.94 12.58
CA VAL A 41 8.88 2.75 12.10
C VAL A 41 9.86 3.04 10.97
N SER A 42 9.92 4.28 10.51
CA SER A 42 10.83 4.71 9.44
C SER A 42 12.29 4.64 9.88
N PRO A 43 13.22 4.25 9.00
CA PRO A 43 14.65 4.41 9.23
C PRO A 43 15.03 5.90 9.25
N GLN A 44 16.22 6.21 9.74
CA GLN A 44 16.72 7.59 9.80
C GLN A 44 16.98 8.20 8.42
N ASN A 45 17.36 7.40 7.45
CA ASN A 45 17.60 7.77 6.06
C ASN A 45 17.43 6.53 5.18
N GLY A 46 17.39 6.71 3.87
CA GLY A 46 17.30 5.62 2.89
C GLY A 46 16.28 5.87 1.79
N THR A 47 15.80 4.79 1.21
CA THR A 47 14.82 4.78 0.10
C THR A 47 13.50 4.22 0.55
N ALA A 48 12.42 4.83 0.08
CA ALA A 48 11.06 4.40 0.40
C ALA A 48 10.20 4.31 -0.86
N LEU A 49 9.45 3.20 -0.99
CA LEU A 49 8.50 2.97 -2.07
C LEU A 49 7.07 3.07 -1.51
N GLU A 50 6.22 3.86 -2.15
CA GLU A 50 4.77 3.72 -1.96
C GLU A 50 4.17 2.95 -3.14
N ILE A 51 3.61 1.79 -2.85
CA ILE A 51 2.90 0.93 -3.81
C ILE A 51 1.46 1.43 -3.95
N ALA A 52 0.99 1.57 -5.20
CA ALA A 52 -0.36 2.04 -5.51
C ALA A 52 -0.69 3.37 -4.81
N SER A 53 0.12 4.39 -5.06
CA SER A 53 0.04 5.72 -4.42
C SER A 53 -1.28 6.46 -4.67
N GLY A 54 -2.09 5.97 -5.58
CA GLY A 54 -3.42 6.49 -5.86
C GLY A 54 -3.38 7.97 -6.25
N THR A 55 -4.12 8.79 -5.52
CA THR A 55 -4.19 10.23 -5.79
C THR A 55 -2.92 11.01 -5.41
N GLY A 56 -1.96 10.40 -4.71
CA GLY A 56 -0.73 11.03 -4.23
C GLY A 56 -0.84 11.69 -2.85
N GLN A 57 -2.01 11.63 -2.19
CA GLN A 57 -2.24 12.33 -0.93
C GLN A 57 -1.37 11.84 0.24
N HIS A 58 -1.04 10.55 0.31
CA HIS A 58 -0.15 10.00 1.32
C HIS A 58 1.30 10.38 1.03
N ILE A 59 1.79 10.04 -0.17
CA ILE A 59 3.21 10.22 -0.54
C ILE A 59 3.67 11.65 -0.42
N ILE A 60 2.85 12.61 -0.86
CA ILE A 60 3.17 14.05 -0.75
C ILE A 60 3.37 14.48 0.70
N LYS A 61 2.50 14.02 1.60
CA LYS A 61 2.61 14.36 3.02
C LYS A 61 3.74 13.60 3.70
N LEU A 62 3.95 12.33 3.37
CA LEU A 62 5.06 11.53 3.88
C LEU A 62 6.41 12.12 3.48
N ALA A 63 6.60 12.49 2.22
CA ALA A 63 7.82 13.12 1.76
C ALA A 63 8.10 14.46 2.46
N ALA A 64 7.06 15.23 2.76
CA ALA A 64 7.20 16.48 3.51
C ALA A 64 7.58 16.27 4.99
N VAL A 65 7.06 15.21 5.63
CA VAL A 65 7.26 14.96 7.07
C VAL A 65 8.53 14.15 7.34
N ILE A 66 8.94 13.30 6.38
CA ILE A 66 10.13 12.45 6.48
C ILE A 66 11.12 12.84 5.36
N PRO A 67 11.80 13.98 5.49
CA PRO A 67 12.65 14.53 4.43
C PRO A 67 13.95 13.74 4.19
N ASN A 68 14.34 12.89 5.13
CA ASN A 68 15.57 12.08 5.04
C ASN A 68 15.38 10.80 4.24
N LEU A 69 14.16 10.46 3.85
CA LEU A 69 13.90 9.35 2.93
C LEU A 69 13.70 9.89 1.51
N THR A 70 14.29 9.20 0.53
CA THR A 70 13.97 9.41 -0.88
C THR A 70 12.76 8.57 -1.23
N TRP A 71 11.65 9.21 -1.58
CA TRP A 71 10.37 8.58 -1.83
C TRP A 71 10.13 8.30 -3.30
N GLN A 72 9.81 7.05 -3.63
CA GLN A 72 9.38 6.62 -4.96
C GLN A 72 7.89 6.32 -4.94
N PRO A 73 7.03 7.18 -5.52
CA PRO A 73 5.62 6.86 -5.74
C PRO A 73 5.46 5.92 -6.93
N SER A 74 4.43 5.07 -6.86
CA SER A 74 4.09 4.16 -7.98
C SER A 74 2.58 3.95 -8.09
N ASP A 75 2.09 3.78 -9.31
CA ASP A 75 0.71 3.35 -9.57
C ASP A 75 0.63 2.70 -10.96
N ILE A 76 -0.40 1.92 -11.22
CA ILE A 76 -0.68 1.35 -12.55
C ILE A 76 -1.47 2.33 -13.43
N ASP A 77 -2.27 3.19 -12.84
CA ASP A 77 -3.21 4.09 -13.52
C ASP A 77 -2.55 5.41 -13.91
N THR A 78 -2.58 5.73 -15.19
CA THR A 78 -1.96 6.95 -15.74
C THR A 78 -2.55 8.24 -15.17
N ALA A 79 -3.87 8.28 -14.91
CA ALA A 79 -4.49 9.49 -14.35
C ALA A 79 -4.03 9.72 -12.90
N ARG A 80 -3.78 8.65 -12.14
CA ARG A 80 -3.20 8.72 -10.79
C ARG A 80 -1.74 9.17 -10.84
N LEU A 81 -0.94 8.65 -11.78
CA LEU A 81 0.43 9.13 -11.99
C LEU A 81 0.47 10.63 -12.31
N ASN A 82 -0.41 11.10 -13.20
CA ASN A 82 -0.53 12.54 -13.51
C ASN A 82 -0.94 13.36 -12.30
N SER A 83 -1.82 12.82 -11.44
CA SER A 83 -2.20 13.48 -10.19
C SER A 83 -1.00 13.64 -9.26
N ILE A 84 -0.19 12.59 -9.09
CA ILE A 84 1.03 12.64 -8.26
C ILE A 84 2.00 13.70 -8.80
N VAL A 85 2.23 13.73 -10.10
CA VAL A 85 3.07 14.76 -10.76
C VAL A 85 2.55 16.17 -10.45
N SER A 86 1.24 16.40 -10.60
CA SER A 86 0.63 17.70 -10.33
C SER A 86 0.77 18.14 -8.87
N TRP A 87 0.64 17.21 -7.91
CA TRP A 87 0.87 17.50 -6.50
C TRP A 87 2.35 17.74 -6.19
N SER A 88 3.26 16.96 -6.78
CA SER A 88 4.73 17.14 -6.64
C SER A 88 5.17 18.50 -7.10
N PHE A 89 4.70 18.93 -8.27
CA PHE A 89 5.03 20.24 -8.84
C PHE A 89 4.62 21.38 -7.91
N GLU A 90 3.45 21.31 -7.28
CA GLU A 90 2.99 22.33 -6.35
C GLU A 90 3.84 22.39 -5.07
N LYS A 91 4.25 21.22 -4.54
CA LYS A 91 4.94 21.14 -3.24
C LYS A 91 6.45 21.24 -3.32
N GLN A 92 7.04 21.03 -4.50
CA GLN A 92 8.49 21.12 -4.75
C GLN A 92 9.35 20.38 -3.71
N LEU A 93 8.99 19.10 -3.44
CA LEU A 93 9.67 18.26 -2.47
C LEU A 93 10.92 17.63 -3.10
N PRO A 94 12.14 17.98 -2.64
CA PRO A 94 13.39 17.52 -3.28
C PRO A 94 13.65 16.02 -3.10
N ASN A 95 13.01 15.40 -2.12
CA ASN A 95 13.13 13.98 -1.79
C ASN A 95 12.01 13.12 -2.39
N LEU A 96 11.18 13.66 -3.27
CA LEU A 96 10.13 12.94 -3.96
C LEU A 96 10.50 12.74 -5.43
N LEU A 97 10.70 11.49 -5.83
CA LEU A 97 11.00 11.11 -7.20
C LEU A 97 9.77 11.21 -8.11
N PRO A 98 9.95 11.34 -9.43
CA PRO A 98 8.85 11.20 -10.36
C PRO A 98 8.14 9.85 -10.19
N PRO A 99 6.81 9.80 -10.28
CA PRO A 99 6.09 8.55 -10.12
C PRO A 99 6.38 7.57 -11.27
N ILE A 100 6.45 6.29 -10.94
CA ILE A 100 6.65 5.22 -11.92
C ILE A 100 5.38 4.42 -12.15
N LYS A 101 5.18 3.96 -13.39
CA LYS A 101 4.13 3.00 -13.70
C LYS A 101 4.57 1.62 -13.25
N LEU A 102 3.84 1.05 -12.29
CA LEU A 102 4.17 -0.24 -11.68
C LEU A 102 2.91 -1.07 -11.49
N ASP A 103 2.88 -2.25 -12.09
CA ASP A 103 1.89 -3.28 -11.79
C ASP A 103 2.49 -4.29 -10.82
N VAL A 104 2.11 -4.19 -9.55
CA VAL A 104 2.64 -5.06 -8.50
C VAL A 104 2.00 -6.46 -8.49
N THR A 105 1.03 -6.71 -9.37
CA THR A 105 0.46 -8.04 -9.58
C THR A 105 1.21 -8.83 -10.66
N ASP A 106 2.13 -8.21 -11.39
CA ASP A 106 3.02 -8.88 -12.32
C ASP A 106 4.20 -9.52 -11.56
N GLU A 107 4.54 -10.77 -11.90
CA GLU A 107 5.72 -11.42 -11.32
C GLU A 107 7.00 -10.65 -11.67
N GLY A 108 7.90 -10.51 -10.70
CA GLY A 108 9.20 -9.85 -10.89
C GLY A 108 9.17 -8.32 -10.82
N TRP A 109 8.06 -7.69 -10.46
CA TRP A 109 7.97 -6.23 -10.31
C TRP A 109 9.03 -5.66 -9.36
N SER A 110 9.45 -6.42 -8.36
CA SER A 110 10.47 -6.03 -7.37
C SER A 110 11.82 -5.67 -7.98
N ALA A 111 12.15 -6.21 -9.16
CA ALA A 111 13.39 -5.88 -9.87
C ALA A 111 13.42 -4.41 -10.36
N LEU A 112 12.26 -3.77 -10.48
CA LEU A 112 12.15 -2.35 -10.83
C LEU A 112 12.36 -1.43 -9.62
N CYS A 113 12.20 -1.94 -8.41
CA CYS A 113 12.31 -1.18 -7.16
C CYS A 113 13.11 -1.97 -6.12
N PRO A 114 14.37 -2.35 -6.39
CA PRO A 114 15.17 -3.13 -5.43
C PRO A 114 15.64 -2.27 -4.26
N ASN A 115 16.10 -2.93 -3.20
CA ASN A 115 16.85 -2.33 -2.08
C ASN A 115 16.09 -1.20 -1.34
N GLN A 116 14.81 -1.44 -1.02
CA GLN A 116 14.01 -0.48 -0.27
C GLN A 116 14.24 -0.65 1.24
N ASP A 117 14.44 0.46 1.94
CA ASP A 117 14.50 0.50 3.41
C ASP A 117 13.10 0.55 4.02
N LEU A 118 12.14 1.14 3.28
CA LEU A 118 10.75 1.23 3.68
C LEU A 118 9.82 1.03 2.49
N ILE A 119 8.74 0.26 2.69
CA ILE A 119 7.64 0.16 1.72
C ILE A 119 6.33 0.51 2.43
N LEU A 120 5.49 1.30 1.77
CA LEU A 120 4.11 1.54 2.17
C LEU A 120 3.16 0.94 1.13
N LEU A 121 2.19 0.16 1.59
CA LEU A 121 1.06 -0.32 0.81
C LEU A 121 -0.23 0.00 1.55
N ALA A 122 -1.05 0.89 0.99
CA ALA A 122 -2.29 1.32 1.64
C ALA A 122 -3.50 1.06 0.74
N ASN A 123 -4.51 0.37 1.29
CA ASN A 123 -5.82 0.17 0.65
C ASN A 123 -5.77 -0.52 -0.74
N LEU A 124 -4.90 -1.52 -0.92
CA LEU A 124 -4.80 -2.29 -2.14
C LEU A 124 -5.30 -3.74 -1.99
N LEU A 125 -4.95 -4.43 -0.90
CA LEU A 125 -5.09 -5.89 -0.83
C LEU A 125 -6.54 -6.40 -0.93
N HIS A 126 -7.52 -5.59 -0.56
CA HIS A 126 -8.93 -5.95 -0.74
C HIS A 126 -9.45 -5.80 -2.18
N LEU A 127 -8.65 -5.21 -3.07
CA LEU A 127 -8.96 -4.98 -4.49
C LEU A 127 -8.29 -5.98 -5.43
N VAL A 128 -7.54 -6.94 -4.89
CA VAL A 128 -6.82 -7.97 -5.63
C VAL A 128 -7.22 -9.36 -5.14
N SER A 129 -7.00 -10.38 -5.96
CA SER A 129 -7.21 -11.77 -5.57
C SER A 129 -6.14 -12.24 -4.56
N GLU A 130 -6.36 -13.41 -3.93
CA GLU A 130 -5.34 -14.01 -3.06
C GLU A 130 -4.07 -14.39 -3.82
N SER A 131 -4.19 -14.83 -5.07
CA SER A 131 -3.03 -15.15 -5.91
C SER A 131 -2.20 -13.89 -6.21
N GLU A 132 -2.84 -12.78 -6.54
CA GLU A 132 -2.19 -11.49 -6.74
C GLU A 132 -1.59 -10.95 -5.43
N ALA A 133 -2.28 -11.10 -4.31
CA ALA A 133 -1.74 -10.71 -3.00
C ALA A 133 -0.46 -11.50 -2.65
N LYS A 134 -0.37 -12.80 -3.01
CA LYS A 134 0.85 -13.60 -2.87
C LYS A 134 2.00 -13.03 -3.72
N VAL A 135 1.74 -12.65 -4.96
CA VAL A 135 2.74 -12.00 -5.84
C VAL A 135 3.20 -10.68 -5.23
N ILE A 136 2.28 -9.86 -4.74
CA ILE A 136 2.59 -8.58 -4.09
C ILE A 136 3.48 -8.79 -2.86
N ILE A 137 3.13 -9.68 -1.94
CA ILE A 137 3.89 -9.90 -0.71
C ILE A 137 5.24 -10.54 -1.00
N HIS A 138 5.31 -11.48 -1.94
CA HIS A 138 6.59 -12.02 -2.42
C HIS A 138 7.48 -10.91 -2.98
N GLY A 139 6.94 -10.05 -3.86
CA GLY A 139 7.69 -8.93 -4.42
C GLY A 139 8.15 -7.93 -3.36
N ILE A 140 7.34 -7.64 -2.32
CA ILE A 140 7.75 -6.83 -1.17
C ILE A 140 8.96 -7.46 -0.48
N SER A 141 8.92 -8.77 -0.21
CA SER A 141 10.05 -9.48 0.38
C SER A 141 11.32 -9.38 -0.46
N GLN A 142 11.21 -9.45 -1.79
CA GLN A 142 12.36 -9.32 -2.70
C GLN A 142 12.88 -7.88 -2.77
N SER A 143 11.98 -6.89 -2.75
CA SER A 143 12.31 -5.47 -2.88
C SER A 143 12.95 -4.88 -1.62
N LEU A 144 12.59 -5.37 -0.43
CA LEU A 144 13.14 -4.90 0.83
C LEU A 144 14.62 -5.28 1.01
N MET A 145 15.40 -4.36 1.56
CA MET A 145 16.72 -4.66 2.15
C MET A 145 16.57 -5.56 3.39
N PRO A 146 17.57 -6.36 3.78
CA PRO A 146 17.60 -6.98 5.10
C PRO A 146 17.45 -5.93 6.21
N GLY A 147 16.48 -6.11 7.12
CA GLY A 147 16.09 -5.12 8.12
C GLY A 147 15.18 -4.00 7.60
N GLY A 148 14.89 -3.97 6.29
CA GLY A 148 13.91 -3.06 5.71
C GLY A 148 12.49 -3.42 6.13
N ARG A 149 11.61 -2.42 6.25
CA ARG A 149 10.25 -2.56 6.76
C ARG A 149 9.19 -2.29 5.71
N CYS A 150 8.07 -2.96 5.86
CA CYS A 150 6.87 -2.61 5.09
C CYS A 150 5.70 -2.34 6.04
N VAL A 151 4.95 -1.27 5.74
CA VAL A 151 3.68 -0.94 6.37
C VAL A 151 2.57 -1.29 5.39
N ILE A 152 1.72 -2.24 5.76
CA ILE A 152 0.55 -2.66 4.98
C ILE A 152 -0.70 -2.21 5.74
N TYR A 153 -1.45 -1.27 5.17
CA TYR A 153 -2.65 -0.70 5.78
C TYR A 153 -3.89 -1.01 4.94
N GLY A 154 -4.99 -1.37 5.58
CA GLY A 154 -6.27 -1.55 4.91
C GLY A 154 -7.32 -2.25 5.76
N PRO A 155 -8.47 -2.56 5.17
CA PRO A 155 -9.49 -3.38 5.80
C PRO A 155 -9.11 -4.87 5.69
N PHE A 156 -9.30 -5.59 6.80
CA PHE A 156 -9.04 -7.03 6.91
C PHE A 156 -10.15 -7.70 7.71
N MET A 157 -10.42 -8.96 7.44
CA MET A 157 -11.15 -9.83 8.37
C MET A 157 -10.27 -10.12 9.58
N ARG A 158 -10.88 -10.42 10.70
CA ARG A 158 -10.23 -10.79 11.95
C ARG A 158 -10.72 -12.14 12.38
N ASP A 159 -9.84 -13.13 12.31
CA ASP A 159 -10.20 -14.52 12.62
C ASP A 159 -11.44 -15.00 11.83
N GLY A 160 -11.50 -14.68 10.54
CA GLY A 160 -12.62 -15.02 9.66
C GLY A 160 -13.86 -14.12 9.77
N PHE A 161 -13.83 -13.07 10.62
CA PHE A 161 -14.97 -12.20 10.87
C PHE A 161 -14.77 -10.79 10.33
N LEU A 162 -15.84 -10.21 9.80
CA LEU A 162 -15.91 -8.80 9.41
C LEU A 162 -16.38 -7.97 10.64
N SER A 163 -15.66 -6.89 10.94
CA SER A 163 -15.79 -6.17 12.23
C SER A 163 -17.06 -5.36 12.39
N SER A 164 -17.74 -4.99 11.30
CA SER A 164 -18.99 -4.19 11.35
C SER A 164 -19.91 -4.50 10.18
N ASP A 165 -21.14 -4.02 10.24
CA ASP A 165 -22.08 -4.15 9.12
C ASP A 165 -21.62 -3.34 7.90
N GLY A 166 -20.91 -2.22 8.10
CA GLY A 166 -20.27 -1.47 7.03
C GLY A 166 -19.20 -2.29 6.31
N ASP A 167 -18.38 -3.04 7.06
CA ASP A 167 -17.36 -3.94 6.49
C ASP A 167 -18.02 -5.10 5.73
N LYS A 168 -19.09 -5.68 6.26
CA LYS A 168 -19.86 -6.74 5.58
C LYS A 168 -20.42 -6.25 4.25
N PHE A 169 -21.06 -5.08 4.26
CA PHE A 169 -21.62 -4.49 3.05
C PHE A 169 -20.54 -4.20 2.00
N PHE A 170 -19.42 -3.61 2.41
CA PHE A 170 -18.36 -3.28 1.49
C PHE A 170 -17.66 -4.54 0.96
N HIS A 171 -17.34 -5.51 1.82
CA HIS A 171 -16.78 -6.80 1.40
C HIS A 171 -17.70 -7.51 0.41
N GLN A 172 -19.00 -7.58 0.70
CA GLN A 172 -19.99 -8.20 -0.19
C GLN A 172 -20.03 -7.49 -1.55
N SER A 173 -20.01 -6.15 -1.58
CA SER A 173 -19.99 -5.39 -2.85
C SER A 173 -18.76 -5.67 -3.71
N LEU A 174 -17.62 -5.95 -3.08
CA LEU A 174 -16.39 -6.37 -3.77
C LEU A 174 -16.56 -7.76 -4.38
N VAL A 175 -17.00 -8.74 -3.59
CA VAL A 175 -17.20 -10.15 -4.02
C VAL A 175 -18.28 -10.26 -5.11
N GLU A 176 -19.35 -9.44 -5.05
CA GLU A 176 -20.37 -9.39 -6.11
C GLU A 176 -19.82 -8.85 -7.44
N ALA A 177 -18.88 -7.91 -7.39
CA ALA A 177 -18.24 -7.37 -8.59
C ALA A 177 -17.19 -8.33 -9.17
N ASP A 178 -16.41 -8.98 -8.29
CA ASP A 178 -15.44 -10.01 -8.63
C ASP A 178 -15.29 -10.98 -7.45
N PRO A 179 -15.64 -12.28 -7.61
CA PRO A 179 -15.58 -13.25 -6.53
C PRO A 179 -14.16 -13.53 -6.00
N ASP A 180 -13.13 -13.16 -6.75
CA ASP A 180 -11.73 -13.37 -6.36
C ASP A 180 -11.17 -12.25 -5.48
N ILE A 181 -11.88 -11.10 -5.36
CA ILE A 181 -11.45 -9.97 -4.52
C ILE A 181 -12.26 -9.88 -3.23
N GLY A 182 -11.79 -9.07 -2.29
CA GLY A 182 -12.43 -8.87 -0.97
C GLY A 182 -11.41 -8.78 0.15
N TYR A 183 -11.89 -8.60 1.38
CA TYR A 183 -11.04 -8.52 2.56
C TYR A 183 -10.25 -9.82 2.72
N LYS A 184 -8.96 -9.68 2.96
CA LYS A 184 -8.10 -10.80 3.35
C LYS A 184 -8.21 -11.02 4.85
N ASP A 185 -8.08 -12.27 5.29
CA ASP A 185 -8.07 -12.59 6.71
C ASP A 185 -6.71 -12.28 7.34
N ASP A 186 -6.71 -11.79 8.58
CA ASP A 186 -5.49 -11.43 9.28
C ASP A 186 -4.57 -12.63 9.53
N LYS A 187 -5.12 -13.80 9.88
CA LYS A 187 -4.34 -15.03 10.08
C LYS A 187 -3.70 -15.50 8.78
N TRP A 188 -4.47 -15.47 7.68
CA TRP A 188 -3.94 -15.79 6.35
C TRP A 188 -2.79 -14.84 5.98
N MET A 189 -2.88 -13.55 6.33
CA MET A 189 -1.79 -12.60 6.11
C MET A 189 -0.56 -12.95 6.94
N LEU A 190 -0.73 -13.36 8.21
CA LEU A 190 0.40 -13.78 9.07
C LEU A 190 1.13 -14.98 8.50
N ASP A 191 0.40 -16.01 8.05
CA ASP A 191 0.97 -17.19 7.40
C ASP A 191 1.73 -16.80 6.13
N LEU A 192 1.15 -15.88 5.34
CA LEU A 192 1.76 -15.39 4.11
C LEU A 192 3.08 -14.65 4.38
N PHE A 193 3.14 -13.81 5.38
CA PHE A 193 4.38 -13.12 5.77
C PHE A 193 5.47 -14.09 6.18
N GLN A 194 5.13 -15.09 7.00
CA GLN A 194 6.06 -16.14 7.43
C GLN A 194 6.63 -16.92 6.25
N ASN A 195 5.79 -17.27 5.27
CA ASN A 195 6.20 -18.00 4.06
C ASN A 195 7.23 -17.24 3.20
N TYR A 196 7.26 -15.92 3.31
CA TYR A 196 8.20 -15.06 2.57
C TYR A 196 9.29 -14.43 3.45
N ASN A 197 9.57 -15.01 4.64
CA ASN A 197 10.62 -14.54 5.57
C ASN A 197 10.46 -13.07 6.00
N LEU A 198 9.22 -12.65 6.21
CA LEU A 198 8.86 -11.34 6.75
C LEU A 198 8.38 -11.53 8.19
N GLU A 199 9.05 -10.91 9.14
CA GLU A 199 8.68 -10.96 10.55
C GLU A 199 7.71 -9.83 10.92
N ILE A 200 6.76 -10.13 11.80
CA ILE A 200 5.84 -9.12 12.33
C ILE A 200 6.56 -8.29 13.40
N VAL A 201 6.69 -7.00 13.14
CA VAL A 201 7.18 -6.01 14.10
C VAL A 201 6.02 -5.48 14.96
N LYS A 202 4.87 -5.22 14.31
CA LYS A 202 3.69 -4.64 14.97
C LYS A 202 2.42 -4.92 14.18
N ILE A 203 1.33 -5.17 14.90
CA ILE A 203 -0.03 -5.10 14.34
C ILE A 203 -0.76 -3.97 15.07
N ALA A 204 -1.26 -3.00 14.33
CA ALA A 204 -1.94 -1.84 14.88
C ALA A 204 -3.41 -1.81 14.47
N ASN A 205 -4.31 -1.63 15.45
CA ASN A 205 -5.69 -1.27 15.17
C ASN A 205 -5.73 0.17 14.68
N MET A 206 -6.39 0.38 13.56
CA MET A 206 -6.49 1.67 12.90
C MET A 206 -7.96 2.12 12.83
N PRO A 207 -8.23 3.42 12.65
CA PRO A 207 -9.59 3.92 12.55
C PRO A 207 -10.42 3.22 11.47
N ALA A 208 -11.74 3.22 11.66
CA ALA A 208 -12.72 2.57 10.78
C ALA A 208 -12.44 1.07 10.55
N ASN A 209 -12.09 0.36 11.63
CA ASN A 209 -11.82 -1.09 11.67
C ASN A 209 -10.66 -1.56 10.78
N ASN A 210 -9.85 -0.65 10.25
CA ASN A 210 -8.68 -1.05 9.50
C ASN A 210 -7.62 -1.68 10.43
N LEU A 211 -6.72 -2.45 9.83
CA LEU A 211 -5.47 -2.90 10.44
C LEU A 211 -4.28 -2.30 9.71
N ALA A 212 -3.18 -2.20 10.44
CA ALA A 212 -1.88 -2.00 9.83
C ALA A 212 -0.92 -3.08 10.33
N PHE A 213 -0.28 -3.79 9.40
CA PHE A 213 0.82 -4.70 9.67
C PHE A 213 2.12 -3.95 9.40
N VAL A 214 3.02 -3.93 10.37
CA VAL A 214 4.41 -3.53 10.19
C VAL A 214 5.22 -4.82 10.18
N ILE A 215 5.84 -5.09 9.06
CA ILE A 215 6.67 -6.27 8.84
C ILE A 215 8.08 -5.87 8.50
N GLU A 216 9.05 -6.71 8.82
CA GLU A 216 10.48 -6.49 8.58
C GLU A 216 11.07 -7.71 7.86
N LYS A 217 11.92 -7.46 6.88
CA LYS A 217 12.66 -8.52 6.21
C LYS A 217 13.80 -9.00 7.08
N ASN A 218 13.80 -10.31 7.37
CA ASN A 218 14.85 -10.92 8.17
C ASN A 218 16.24 -10.70 7.59
N HIS A 219 17.19 -10.46 8.46
CA HIS A 219 18.60 -10.58 8.10
C HIS A 219 18.87 -12.05 7.71
N LEU A 220 19.49 -12.27 6.55
CA LEU A 220 19.95 -13.61 6.21
C LEU A 220 20.85 -14.10 7.34
N LYS A 221 20.42 -15.11 8.08
CA LYS A 221 21.32 -15.84 8.97
C LYS A 221 22.32 -16.53 8.05
N HIS A 222 23.53 -16.01 7.99
CA HIS A 222 24.65 -16.76 7.40
C HIS A 222 24.83 -18.01 8.28
N SER A 223 24.38 -19.16 7.78
CA SER A 223 24.67 -20.49 8.30
C SER A 223 26.03 -20.95 7.78
#